data_6be8ca5978b6ba4e60b2ee3e54b914e3
#
_entry.id   6be8ca5978b6ba4e60b2ee3e54b914e3
#
_cell.length_a   1.000
_cell.length_b   1.000
_cell.length_c   1.000
_cell.angle_alpha   90.00
_cell.angle_beta   90.00
_cell.angle_gamma   90.00
#
_symmetry.space_group_name_H-M   'P 1'
#
loop_
_entity.id
_entity.type
_entity.pdbx_description
1 polymer ?
#
loop_
_entity_poly.entity_id
_entity_poly.type
_entity_poly.pdbx_seq_one_letter_code
_entity_poly.pdbx_strand_id
1 'polypeptide(L)'
;MRVDRKTLIYSVVICLLPILIGLYYYSVLPSEIAIHFGVDGKPNSFMSKDMEIIVLPLFCAILQVVISLSADAKNTPKKGAVLIKSIIPIVSVIGQCALLTYAMNSGFEIREYTVFTIGIIFMVLGNYLPKKEFWGKYNFKLFGLEKGVNEQKVIRSYSKVLVIGGAVIFFSAMINPISSIIAITIFALICIFLPFYLMKKYR
;
A
#
# COMPACT_ATOMS: atom_id res chain seq x y z
N MET A 1 -19.58 16.69 -8.58
CA MET A 1 -18.47 16.05 -7.80
C MET A 1 -17.72 17.14 -7.05
N ARG A 2 -17.69 17.08 -5.71
CA ARG A 2 -16.97 18.07 -4.89
C ARG A 2 -15.59 17.52 -4.55
N VAL A 3 -14.56 17.99 -5.27
CA VAL A 3 -13.17 17.56 -5.04
C VAL A 3 -12.62 18.27 -3.81
N ASP A 4 -12.09 17.53 -2.86
CA ASP A 4 -11.34 18.07 -1.72
C ASP A 4 -9.93 18.49 -2.18
N ARG A 5 -9.86 19.72 -2.76
CA ARG A 5 -8.62 20.25 -3.34
C ARG A 5 -7.50 20.39 -2.31
N LYS A 6 -7.81 20.71 -1.05
CA LYS A 6 -6.78 20.88 -0.01
C LYS A 6 -6.08 19.54 0.25
N THR A 7 -6.85 18.49 0.56
CA THR A 7 -6.28 17.16 0.80
C THR A 7 -5.56 16.63 -0.43
N LEU A 8 -6.09 16.86 -1.64
CA LEU A 8 -5.41 16.47 -2.89
C LEU A 8 -4.04 17.14 -3.01
N ILE A 9 -3.96 18.48 -2.87
CA ILE A 9 -2.68 19.20 -3.00
C ILE A 9 -1.67 18.73 -1.96
N TYR A 10 -2.05 18.65 -0.68
CA TYR A 10 -1.15 18.18 0.37
C TYR A 10 -0.64 16.77 0.12
N SER A 11 -1.51 15.84 -0.28
CA SER A 11 -1.10 14.45 -0.53
C SER A 11 -0.18 14.32 -1.74
N VAL A 12 -0.41 15.08 -2.81
CA VAL A 12 0.49 15.12 -3.98
C VAL A 12 1.85 15.74 -3.61
N VAL A 13 1.85 16.85 -2.86
CA VAL A 13 3.11 17.46 -2.39
C VAL A 13 3.91 16.47 -1.55
N ILE A 14 3.26 15.72 -0.64
CA ILE A 14 3.95 14.70 0.17
C ILE A 14 4.53 13.59 -0.72
N CYS A 15 3.84 13.16 -1.78
CA CYS A 15 4.39 12.19 -2.74
C CYS A 15 5.67 12.69 -3.42
N LEU A 16 5.80 14.01 -3.63
CA LEU A 16 6.94 14.61 -4.32
C LEU A 16 8.08 15.02 -3.37
N LEU A 17 7.85 15.10 -2.05
CA LEU A 17 8.90 15.44 -1.07
C LEU A 17 10.15 14.54 -1.17
N PRO A 18 10.06 13.24 -1.45
CA PRO A 18 11.24 12.39 -1.57
C PRO A 18 12.21 12.83 -2.66
N ILE A 19 11.77 13.57 -3.68
CA ILE A 19 12.67 14.17 -4.68
C ILE A 19 13.71 15.08 -3.99
N LEU A 20 13.27 15.89 -3.01
CA LEU A 20 14.18 16.76 -2.26
C LEU A 20 15.21 15.96 -1.46
N ILE A 21 14.81 14.81 -0.93
CA ILE A 21 15.71 13.89 -0.21
C ILE A 21 16.76 13.33 -1.19
N GLY A 22 16.31 12.85 -2.36
CA GLY A 22 17.22 12.36 -3.41
C GLY A 22 18.19 13.42 -3.91
N LEU A 23 17.73 14.65 -4.10
CA LEU A 23 18.59 15.78 -4.49
C LEU A 23 19.59 16.14 -3.39
N TYR A 24 19.19 16.09 -2.12
CA TYR A 24 20.10 16.35 -1.01
C TYR A 24 21.27 15.34 -0.95
N TYR A 25 20.99 14.06 -1.19
CA TYR A 25 22.00 13.00 -1.21
C TYR A 25 22.63 12.77 -2.59
N TYR A 26 22.30 13.58 -3.60
CA TYR A 26 22.68 13.36 -5.01
C TYR A 26 24.18 13.11 -5.22
N SER A 27 25.05 13.85 -4.50
CA SER A 27 26.52 13.76 -4.65
C SER A 27 27.10 12.45 -4.13
N VAL A 28 26.43 11.81 -3.17
CA VAL A 28 26.88 10.54 -2.55
C VAL A 28 26.22 9.31 -3.14
N LEU A 29 25.17 9.49 -3.95
CA LEU A 29 24.50 8.40 -4.63
C LEU A 29 25.33 7.84 -5.79
N PRO A 30 25.34 6.51 -6.00
CA PRO A 30 25.98 5.89 -7.16
C PRO A 30 25.30 6.35 -8.46
N SER A 31 25.96 6.16 -9.61
CA SER A 31 25.43 6.55 -10.92
C SER A 31 24.13 5.80 -11.28
N GLU A 32 24.00 4.57 -10.80
CA GLU A 32 22.81 3.73 -11.00
C GLU A 32 22.27 3.26 -9.64
N ILE A 33 20.95 3.28 -9.50
CA ILE A 33 20.23 2.86 -8.30
C ILE A 33 19.40 1.63 -8.64
N ALA A 34 19.43 0.63 -7.77
CA ALA A 34 18.60 -0.56 -7.90
C ALA A 34 17.12 -0.21 -7.71
N ILE A 35 16.27 -0.62 -8.68
CA ILE A 35 14.83 -0.35 -8.68
C ILE A 35 13.98 -1.61 -8.57
N HIS A 36 14.57 -2.77 -8.76
CA HIS A 36 13.89 -4.06 -8.64
C HIS A 36 14.84 -5.10 -8.03
N PHE A 37 14.26 -5.96 -7.16
CA PHE A 37 15.00 -6.96 -6.41
C PHE A 37 14.42 -8.34 -6.67
N GLY A 38 15.29 -9.33 -6.84
CA GLY A 38 14.90 -10.73 -6.99
C GLY A 38 14.42 -11.35 -5.68
N VAL A 39 13.97 -12.60 -5.78
CA VAL A 39 13.51 -13.40 -4.63
C VAL A 39 14.61 -13.60 -3.58
N ASP A 40 15.85 -13.59 -4.02
CA ASP A 40 17.07 -13.71 -3.20
C ASP A 40 17.47 -12.39 -2.52
N GLY A 41 16.68 -11.32 -2.72
CA GLY A 41 16.94 -9.98 -2.19
C GLY A 41 18.02 -9.21 -2.97
N LYS A 42 18.60 -9.80 -4.04
CA LYS A 42 19.60 -9.11 -4.85
C LYS A 42 18.96 -8.25 -5.92
N PRO A 43 19.55 -7.08 -6.22
CA PRO A 43 19.04 -6.23 -7.28
C PRO A 43 19.26 -6.89 -8.65
N ASN A 44 18.25 -6.80 -9.49
CA ASN A 44 18.29 -7.35 -10.86
C ASN A 44 17.83 -6.35 -11.93
N SER A 45 17.49 -5.12 -11.55
CA SER A 45 17.24 -4.02 -12.47
C SER A 45 17.69 -2.70 -11.85
N PHE A 46 18.26 -1.83 -12.67
CA PHE A 46 18.84 -0.57 -12.25
C PHE A 46 18.31 0.57 -13.11
N MET A 47 18.36 1.78 -12.58
CA MET A 47 18.02 3.01 -13.28
C MET A 47 19.05 4.08 -12.92
N SER A 48 19.33 5.02 -13.85
CA SER A 48 20.20 6.14 -13.52
C SER A 48 19.64 6.94 -12.34
N LYS A 49 20.52 7.45 -11.47
CA LYS A 49 20.09 8.22 -10.30
C LYS A 49 19.24 9.42 -10.65
N ASP A 50 19.49 10.06 -11.79
CA ASP A 50 18.74 11.23 -12.28
C ASP A 50 17.26 10.87 -12.52
N MET A 51 17.02 9.70 -13.09
CA MET A 51 15.66 9.22 -13.34
C MET A 51 15.02 8.64 -12.08
N GLU A 52 15.75 7.85 -11.30
CA GLU A 52 15.21 7.16 -10.14
C GLU A 52 14.65 8.14 -9.09
N ILE A 53 15.41 9.21 -8.77
CA ILE A 53 14.99 10.24 -7.82
C ILE A 53 13.62 10.86 -8.20
N ILE A 54 13.28 10.90 -9.47
CA ILE A 54 12.07 11.56 -9.97
C ILE A 54 10.96 10.55 -10.27
N VAL A 55 11.28 9.42 -10.88
CA VAL A 55 10.28 8.50 -11.47
C VAL A 55 9.35 7.92 -10.43
N LEU A 56 9.87 7.38 -9.32
CA LEU A 56 9.03 6.78 -8.28
C LEU A 56 8.12 7.80 -7.59
N PRO A 57 8.61 8.96 -7.09
CA PRO A 57 7.75 9.98 -6.50
C PRO A 57 6.70 10.54 -7.47
N LEU A 58 7.08 10.75 -8.75
CA LEU A 58 6.15 11.25 -9.77
C LEU A 58 5.06 10.22 -10.08
N PHE A 59 5.41 8.95 -10.22
CA PHE A 59 4.45 7.86 -10.41
C PHE A 59 3.46 7.79 -9.23
N CYS A 60 3.97 7.87 -7.99
CA CYS A 60 3.13 7.93 -6.80
C CYS A 60 2.21 9.16 -6.80
N ALA A 61 2.71 10.33 -7.23
CA ALA A 61 1.90 11.54 -7.31
C ALA A 61 0.75 11.40 -8.33
N ILE A 62 1.01 10.79 -9.50
CA ILE A 62 -0.02 10.51 -10.51
C ILE A 62 -1.07 9.55 -9.95
N LEU A 63 -0.65 8.43 -9.33
CA LEU A 63 -1.57 7.48 -8.68
C LEU A 63 -2.39 8.16 -7.59
N GLN A 64 -1.77 9.04 -6.81
CA GLN A 64 -2.45 9.80 -5.75
C GLN A 64 -3.56 10.69 -6.28
N VAL A 65 -3.36 11.34 -7.42
CA VAL A 65 -4.42 12.11 -8.09
C VAL A 65 -5.59 11.21 -8.46
N VAL A 66 -5.32 10.06 -9.11
CA VAL A 66 -6.36 9.10 -9.53
C VAL A 66 -7.15 8.58 -8.32
N ILE A 67 -6.46 8.18 -7.25
CA ILE A 67 -7.08 7.66 -6.02
C ILE A 67 -7.91 8.75 -5.34
N SER A 68 -7.40 9.97 -5.25
CA SER A 68 -8.10 11.08 -4.62
C SER A 68 -9.38 11.44 -5.36
N LEU A 69 -9.33 11.54 -6.69
CA LEU A 69 -10.50 11.82 -7.51
C LEU A 69 -11.53 10.68 -7.42
N SER A 70 -11.07 9.43 -7.39
CA SER A 70 -11.95 8.25 -7.25
C SER A 70 -12.65 8.22 -5.89
N ALA A 71 -11.93 8.55 -4.80
CA ALA A 71 -12.51 8.61 -3.45
C ALA A 71 -13.56 9.73 -3.33
N ASP A 72 -13.29 10.89 -3.92
CA ASP A 72 -14.20 12.02 -3.93
C ASP A 72 -15.44 11.76 -4.82
N ALA A 73 -15.26 11.10 -5.98
CA ALA A 73 -16.36 10.72 -6.86
C ALA A 73 -17.34 9.73 -6.21
N LYS A 74 -16.83 8.84 -5.35
CA LYS A 74 -17.65 7.87 -4.60
C LYS A 74 -18.30 8.46 -3.35
N ASN A 75 -18.13 9.76 -3.08
CA ASN A 75 -18.59 10.42 -1.85
C ASN A 75 -18.15 9.66 -0.59
N THR A 76 -16.92 9.18 -0.57
CA THR A 76 -16.37 8.46 0.59
C THR A 76 -16.40 9.38 1.82
N PRO A 77 -16.86 8.91 2.99
CA PRO A 77 -16.85 9.70 4.21
C PRO A 77 -15.45 10.28 4.50
N LYS A 78 -15.39 11.48 5.07
CA LYS A 78 -14.12 12.22 5.27
C LYS A 78 -13.04 11.39 5.93
N LYS A 79 -13.36 10.61 6.98
CA LYS A 79 -12.39 9.75 7.68
C LYS A 79 -11.82 8.67 6.76
N GLY A 80 -12.66 7.99 5.98
CA GLY A 80 -12.22 6.97 5.01
C GLY A 80 -11.46 7.56 3.84
N ALA A 81 -11.89 8.72 3.33
CA ALA A 81 -11.20 9.43 2.27
C ALA A 81 -9.78 9.83 2.69
N VAL A 82 -9.60 10.36 3.92
CA VAL A 82 -8.28 10.69 4.46
C VAL A 82 -7.41 9.44 4.57
N LEU A 83 -7.94 8.34 5.10
CA LEU A 83 -7.19 7.08 5.21
C LEU A 83 -6.70 6.58 3.84
N ILE A 84 -7.59 6.51 2.84
CA ILE A 84 -7.23 6.07 1.50
C ILE A 84 -6.20 7.00 0.86
N LYS A 85 -6.41 8.31 0.97
CA LYS A 85 -5.54 9.33 0.39
C LYS A 85 -4.18 9.44 1.08
N SER A 86 -4.00 8.88 2.27
CA SER A 86 -2.71 8.87 2.99
C SER A 86 -1.81 7.69 2.63
N ILE A 87 -2.34 6.62 2.03
CA ILE A 87 -1.56 5.39 1.76
C ILE A 87 -0.43 5.67 0.75
N ILE A 88 -0.75 6.22 -0.41
CA ILE A 88 0.25 6.43 -1.47
C ILE A 88 1.35 7.43 -1.07
N PRO A 89 1.04 8.58 -0.43
CA PRO A 89 2.08 9.45 0.10
C PRO A 89 3.04 8.76 1.07
N ILE A 90 2.52 7.94 1.98
CA ILE A 90 3.33 7.17 2.93
C ILE A 90 4.21 6.17 2.17
N VAL A 91 3.65 5.43 1.21
CA VAL A 91 4.39 4.48 0.38
C VAL A 91 5.47 5.18 -0.44
N SER A 92 5.18 6.36 -1.00
CA SER A 92 6.16 7.16 -1.75
C SER A 92 7.37 7.53 -0.88
N VAL A 93 7.12 8.08 0.32
CA VAL A 93 8.20 8.48 1.23
C VAL A 93 9.00 7.25 1.71
N ILE A 94 8.33 6.22 2.21
CA ILE A 94 9.01 5.02 2.72
C ILE A 94 9.76 4.30 1.60
N GLY A 95 9.15 4.12 0.44
CA GLY A 95 9.75 3.43 -0.70
C GLY A 95 11.00 4.15 -1.21
N GLN A 96 10.90 5.46 -1.42
CA GLN A 96 12.06 6.25 -1.87
C GLN A 96 13.19 6.25 -0.82
N CYS A 97 12.85 6.46 0.46
CA CYS A 97 13.87 6.40 1.52
C CYS A 97 14.55 5.03 1.57
N ALA A 98 13.81 3.94 1.39
CA ALA A 98 14.38 2.59 1.39
C ALA A 98 15.33 2.38 0.19
N LEU A 99 14.96 2.81 -1.03
CA LEU A 99 15.81 2.70 -2.21
C LEU A 99 17.09 3.54 -2.07
N LEU A 100 16.99 4.78 -1.62
CA LEU A 100 18.14 5.65 -1.39
C LEU A 100 19.06 5.11 -0.29
N THR A 101 18.47 4.55 0.80
CA THR A 101 19.27 3.93 1.86
C THR A 101 20.03 2.71 1.35
N TYR A 102 19.37 1.87 0.54
CA TYR A 102 20.03 0.74 -0.09
C TYR A 102 21.14 1.18 -1.05
N ALA A 103 20.92 2.24 -1.83
CA ALA A 103 21.90 2.77 -2.75
C ALA A 103 23.18 3.28 -2.04
N MET A 104 23.02 3.86 -0.84
CA MET A 104 24.15 4.33 -0.01
C MET A 104 24.76 3.21 0.84
N ASN A 105 24.00 2.18 1.18
CA ASN A 105 24.42 1.06 2.02
C ASN A 105 23.76 -0.25 1.52
N SER A 106 24.48 -1.00 0.71
CA SER A 106 24.02 -2.27 0.15
C SER A 106 23.78 -3.39 1.17
N GLY A 107 24.21 -3.20 2.42
CA GLY A 107 23.88 -4.10 3.54
C GLY A 107 22.48 -3.86 4.13
N PHE A 108 21.77 -2.83 3.65
CA PHE A 108 20.41 -2.55 4.10
C PHE A 108 19.41 -3.58 3.54
N GLU A 109 18.67 -4.23 4.42
CA GLU A 109 17.70 -5.28 4.05
C GLU A 109 16.37 -4.69 3.54
N ILE A 110 16.38 -4.16 2.30
CA ILE A 110 15.23 -3.47 1.68
C ILE A 110 13.97 -4.35 1.65
N ARG A 111 14.13 -5.67 1.52
CA ARG A 111 13.05 -6.64 1.55
C ARG A 111 12.26 -6.57 2.85
N GLU A 112 12.95 -6.56 3.98
CA GLU A 112 12.31 -6.52 5.30
C GLU A 112 11.44 -5.28 5.45
N TYR A 113 11.97 -4.11 5.08
CA TYR A 113 11.22 -2.85 5.12
C TYR A 113 9.99 -2.87 4.23
N THR A 114 10.12 -3.45 3.03
CA THR A 114 8.97 -3.60 2.11
C THR A 114 7.90 -4.49 2.71
N VAL A 115 8.28 -5.65 3.25
CA VAL A 115 7.35 -6.61 3.84
C VAL A 115 6.70 -6.05 5.12
N PHE A 116 7.47 -5.36 5.98
CA PHE A 116 6.92 -4.65 7.14
C PHE A 116 5.88 -3.61 6.73
N THR A 117 6.19 -2.80 5.72
CA THR A 117 5.28 -1.77 5.21
C THR A 117 3.97 -2.38 4.70
N ILE A 118 4.05 -3.46 3.91
CA ILE A 118 2.88 -4.19 3.41
C ILE A 118 2.04 -4.74 4.57
N GLY A 119 2.67 -5.38 5.54
CA GLY A 119 1.99 -5.93 6.73
C GLY A 119 1.24 -4.84 7.51
N ILE A 120 1.88 -3.70 7.78
CA ILE A 120 1.28 -2.56 8.47
C ILE A 120 0.08 -2.01 7.69
N ILE A 121 0.20 -1.84 6.37
CA ILE A 121 -0.90 -1.33 5.52
C ILE A 121 -2.12 -2.25 5.65
N PHE A 122 -1.95 -3.57 5.56
CA PHE A 122 -3.06 -4.51 5.69
C PHE A 122 -3.66 -4.54 7.10
N MET A 123 -2.84 -4.45 8.15
CA MET A 123 -3.33 -4.33 9.53
C MET A 123 -4.18 -3.06 9.71
N VAL A 124 -3.70 -1.92 9.21
CA VAL A 124 -4.42 -0.64 9.28
C VAL A 124 -5.73 -0.73 8.49
N LEU A 125 -5.68 -1.15 7.21
CA LEU A 125 -6.88 -1.29 6.38
C LEU A 125 -7.89 -2.25 7.01
N GLY A 126 -7.43 -3.39 7.50
CA GLY A 126 -8.27 -4.37 8.17
C GLY A 126 -8.94 -3.80 9.42
N ASN A 127 -8.21 -3.07 10.26
CA ASN A 127 -8.77 -2.47 11.46
C ASN A 127 -9.84 -1.40 11.17
N TYR A 128 -9.71 -0.66 10.08
CA TYR A 128 -10.66 0.40 9.71
C TYR A 128 -11.79 -0.08 8.82
N LEU A 129 -11.64 -1.20 8.11
CA LEU A 129 -12.62 -1.73 7.16
C LEU A 129 -14.04 -1.93 7.76
N PRO A 130 -14.24 -2.45 9.00
CA PRO A 130 -15.59 -2.64 9.54
C PRO A 130 -16.23 -1.38 10.11
N LYS A 131 -15.53 -0.25 10.15
CA LYS A 131 -16.01 1.00 10.77
C LYS A 131 -16.84 1.80 9.78
N LYS A 132 -18.17 1.83 9.98
CA LYS A 132 -19.12 2.55 9.11
C LYS A 132 -18.80 4.03 8.93
N GLU A 133 -18.23 4.66 9.94
CA GLU A 133 -17.83 6.09 9.91
C GLU A 133 -16.73 6.39 8.87
N PHE A 134 -15.98 5.36 8.41
CA PHE A 134 -14.96 5.48 7.37
C PHE A 134 -15.52 5.28 5.96
N TRP A 135 -16.53 4.43 5.82
CA TRP A 135 -16.97 3.96 4.50
C TRP A 135 -18.42 4.31 4.16
N GLY A 136 -19.23 4.73 5.14
CA GLY A 136 -20.65 5.00 4.95
C GLY A 136 -21.46 3.73 4.70
N LYS A 137 -22.34 3.78 3.71
CA LYS A 137 -23.03 2.58 3.21
C LYS A 137 -22.07 1.83 2.31
N TYR A 138 -21.72 0.60 2.69
CA TYR A 138 -20.89 -0.26 1.86
C TYR A 138 -21.61 -0.58 0.56
N ASN A 139 -21.04 -0.15 -0.56
CA ASN A 139 -21.55 -0.51 -1.86
C ASN A 139 -20.69 -1.65 -2.41
N PHE A 140 -20.91 -2.86 -1.87
CA PHE A 140 -20.19 -4.07 -2.26
C PHE A 140 -20.60 -4.65 -3.62
N LYS A 141 -21.27 -3.86 -4.47
CA LYS A 141 -21.51 -4.25 -5.87
C LYS A 141 -20.21 -4.66 -6.59
N LEU A 142 -19.06 -4.19 -6.11
CA LEU A 142 -17.76 -4.58 -6.66
C LEU A 142 -17.44 -6.09 -6.47
N PHE A 143 -18.06 -6.74 -5.47
CA PHE A 143 -17.89 -8.17 -5.18
C PHE A 143 -19.12 -9.01 -5.54
N GLY A 144 -20.08 -8.44 -6.30
CA GLY A 144 -21.27 -9.17 -6.71
C GLY A 144 -22.17 -9.61 -5.54
N LEU A 145 -22.19 -8.82 -4.44
CA LEU A 145 -23.04 -9.13 -3.29
C LEU A 145 -24.50 -9.17 -3.72
N GLU A 146 -25.07 -10.37 -3.72
CA GLU A 146 -26.46 -10.62 -4.00
C GLU A 146 -27.35 -10.10 -2.85
N LYS A 147 -28.61 -9.76 -3.19
CA LYS A 147 -29.63 -9.41 -2.20
C LYS A 147 -29.75 -10.54 -1.16
N GLY A 148 -29.73 -10.20 0.13
CA GLY A 148 -29.91 -11.16 1.22
C GLY A 148 -28.64 -11.56 1.99
N VAL A 149 -27.46 -11.12 1.54
CA VAL A 149 -26.21 -11.38 2.27
C VAL A 149 -26.04 -10.40 3.44
N ASN A 150 -25.63 -10.91 4.61
CA ASN A 150 -25.33 -10.06 5.75
C ASN A 150 -23.95 -9.38 5.57
N GLU A 151 -23.97 -8.23 4.87
CA GLU A 151 -22.78 -7.44 4.53
C GLU A 151 -21.88 -7.17 5.75
N GLN A 152 -22.46 -6.88 6.90
CA GLN A 152 -21.69 -6.54 8.10
C GLN A 152 -20.90 -7.74 8.64
N LYS A 153 -21.46 -8.96 8.58
CA LYS A 153 -20.74 -10.17 8.96
C LYS A 153 -19.61 -10.48 7.98
N VAL A 154 -19.86 -10.32 6.68
CA VAL A 154 -18.84 -10.50 5.62
C VAL A 154 -17.67 -9.57 5.87
N ILE A 155 -17.93 -8.26 6.04
CA ILE A 155 -16.90 -7.25 6.24
C ILE A 155 -16.09 -7.50 7.51
N ARG A 156 -16.75 -7.82 8.63
CA ARG A 156 -16.05 -8.11 9.88
C ARG A 156 -15.16 -9.35 9.78
N SER A 157 -15.61 -10.38 9.06
CA SER A 157 -14.82 -11.59 8.85
C SER A 157 -13.61 -11.29 7.94
N TYR A 158 -13.83 -10.55 6.86
CA TYR A 158 -12.77 -10.14 5.94
C TYR A 158 -11.74 -9.23 6.63
N SER A 159 -12.20 -8.28 7.43
CA SER A 159 -11.38 -7.40 8.25
C SER A 159 -10.43 -8.15 9.18
N LYS A 160 -10.93 -9.18 9.88
CA LYS A 160 -10.09 -10.03 10.75
C LYS A 160 -8.97 -10.71 9.96
N VAL A 161 -9.29 -11.21 8.76
CA VAL A 161 -8.29 -11.85 7.90
C VAL A 161 -7.24 -10.85 7.43
N LEU A 162 -7.62 -9.61 7.09
CA LEU A 162 -6.66 -8.57 6.73
C LEU A 162 -5.72 -8.24 7.90
N VAL A 163 -6.24 -8.11 9.14
CA VAL A 163 -5.41 -7.81 10.31
C VAL A 163 -4.47 -8.98 10.62
N ILE A 164 -4.99 -10.19 10.69
CA ILE A 164 -4.18 -11.38 11.02
C ILE A 164 -3.16 -11.65 9.90
N GLY A 165 -3.60 -11.61 8.64
CA GLY A 165 -2.71 -11.82 7.49
C GLY A 165 -1.63 -10.74 7.40
N GLY A 166 -1.99 -9.47 7.64
CA GLY A 166 -1.02 -8.38 7.73
C GLY A 166 0.01 -8.60 8.84
N ALA A 167 -0.41 -9.07 10.01
CA ALA A 167 0.50 -9.42 11.10
C ALA A 167 1.41 -10.61 10.72
N VAL A 168 0.87 -11.65 10.08
CA VAL A 168 1.67 -12.80 9.61
C VAL A 168 2.71 -12.33 8.58
N ILE A 169 2.32 -11.47 7.63
CA ILE A 169 3.27 -10.89 6.65
C ILE A 169 4.34 -10.08 7.39
N PHE A 170 3.97 -9.22 8.32
CA PHE A 170 4.91 -8.41 9.10
C PHE A 170 5.97 -9.27 9.79
N PHE A 171 5.55 -10.27 10.57
CA PHE A 171 6.49 -11.14 11.30
C PHE A 171 7.27 -12.09 10.39
N SER A 172 6.76 -12.45 9.21
CA SER A 172 7.49 -13.29 8.25
C SER A 172 8.76 -12.63 7.73
N ALA A 173 8.81 -11.29 7.71
CA ALA A 173 10.00 -10.53 7.32
C ALA A 173 11.22 -10.86 8.19
N MET A 174 10.99 -11.13 9.48
CA MET A 174 12.05 -11.41 10.46
C MET A 174 12.62 -12.82 10.37
N ILE A 175 12.00 -13.72 9.60
CA ILE A 175 12.42 -15.14 9.53
C ILE A 175 13.38 -15.35 8.36
N ASN A 176 12.89 -15.26 7.14
CA ASN A 176 13.70 -15.38 5.92
C ASN A 176 12.90 -14.93 4.67
N PRO A 177 13.56 -14.74 3.50
CA PRO A 177 12.87 -14.35 2.27
C PRO A 177 11.74 -15.31 1.85
N ILE A 178 11.96 -16.61 1.96
CA ILE A 178 11.00 -17.63 1.52
C ILE A 178 9.72 -17.55 2.34
N SER A 179 9.83 -17.36 3.67
CA SER A 179 8.67 -17.23 4.55
C SER A 179 7.79 -16.05 4.18
N SER A 180 8.41 -14.92 3.81
CA SER A 180 7.68 -13.72 3.37
C SER A 180 6.92 -13.94 2.05
N ILE A 181 7.55 -14.62 1.08
CA ILE A 181 6.92 -14.96 -0.19
C ILE A 181 5.73 -15.90 0.01
N ILE A 182 5.92 -16.94 0.82
CA ILE A 182 4.85 -17.90 1.15
C ILE A 182 3.70 -17.18 1.85
N ALA A 183 4.00 -16.34 2.86
CA ALA A 183 3.00 -15.59 3.61
C ALA A 183 2.19 -14.66 2.69
N ILE A 184 2.86 -13.88 1.84
CA ILE A 184 2.20 -12.96 0.90
C ILE A 184 1.37 -13.73 -0.12
N THR A 185 1.90 -14.84 -0.68
CA THR A 185 1.20 -15.64 -1.68
C THR A 185 -0.07 -16.27 -1.11
N ILE A 186 0.03 -16.93 0.05
CA ILE A 186 -1.13 -17.53 0.73
C ILE A 186 -2.15 -16.44 1.09
N PHE A 187 -1.69 -15.31 1.63
CA PHE A 187 -2.58 -14.19 1.96
C PHE A 187 -3.29 -13.63 0.73
N ALA A 188 -2.60 -13.45 -0.40
CA ALA A 188 -3.21 -13.01 -1.64
C ALA A 188 -4.29 -13.97 -2.13
N LEU A 189 -4.01 -15.28 -2.12
CA LEU A 189 -5.00 -16.32 -2.46
C LEU A 189 -6.22 -16.25 -1.53
N ILE A 190 -6.01 -16.15 -0.22
CA ILE A 190 -7.10 -15.99 0.74
C ILE A 190 -7.91 -14.74 0.42
N CYS A 191 -7.28 -13.59 0.16
CA CYS A 191 -7.98 -12.35 -0.17
C CYS A 191 -8.83 -12.45 -1.43
N ILE A 192 -8.42 -13.25 -2.42
CA ILE A 192 -9.19 -13.47 -3.66
C ILE A 192 -10.40 -14.39 -3.42
N PHE A 193 -10.22 -15.50 -2.73
CA PHE A 193 -11.27 -16.52 -2.60
C PHE A 193 -12.21 -16.31 -1.41
N LEU A 194 -11.74 -15.69 -0.34
CA LEU A 194 -12.52 -15.48 0.88
C LEU A 194 -13.82 -14.72 0.68
N PRO A 195 -13.91 -13.64 -0.13
CA PRO A 195 -15.18 -12.93 -0.35
C PRO A 195 -16.27 -13.86 -0.88
N PHE A 196 -15.95 -14.73 -1.84
CA PHE A 196 -16.89 -15.68 -2.42
C PHE A 196 -17.39 -16.70 -1.38
N TYR A 197 -16.48 -17.23 -0.55
CA TYR A 197 -16.84 -18.12 0.54
C TYR A 197 -17.74 -17.43 1.57
N LEU A 198 -17.39 -16.22 2.00
CA LEU A 198 -18.16 -15.47 3.00
C LEU A 198 -19.54 -15.07 2.49
N MET A 199 -19.67 -14.73 1.21
CA MET A 199 -20.97 -14.45 0.58
C MET A 199 -21.89 -15.68 0.64
N LYS A 200 -21.37 -16.87 0.32
CA LYS A 200 -22.12 -18.13 0.42
C LYS A 200 -22.49 -18.46 1.87
N LYS A 201 -21.56 -18.25 2.82
CA LYS A 201 -21.74 -18.57 4.23
C LYS A 201 -22.78 -17.68 4.95
N TYR A 202 -22.87 -16.41 4.56
CA TYR A 202 -23.72 -15.41 5.23
C TYR A 202 -24.94 -14.99 4.39
N ARG A 203 -25.26 -15.77 3.38
CA ARG A 203 -26.51 -15.74 2.62
C ARG A 203 -27.63 -16.43 3.43
#